data_a0fe517d4790e25778b9a6be709f8488
#
_entry.id   a0fe517d4790e25778b9a6be709f8488
#
_cell.length_a   1.000
_cell.length_b   1.000
_cell.length_c   1.000
_cell.angle_alpha   90.00
_cell.angle_beta   90.00
_cell.angle_gamma   90.00
#
_symmetry.space_group_name_H-M   'P 1'
#
loop_
_entity.id
_entity.type
_entity.pdbx_description
1 polymer ?
#
loop_
_entity_poly.entity_id
_entity_poly.type
_entity_poly.pdbx_seq_one_letter_code
_entity_poly.pdbx_strand_id
1 'polypeptide(L)'
;VKNVLAVLEGEGPLADETIVVGAHYDHVGRGGAGSRSPGSTEIHNGADDNASGTVALIELARRLASREKPLPRRVVFIAFTAEELGLIGSEKYVSQPVFPLEKTIAMYNMDMVGRLREKLTVFGIGTSPLFKDEVSDFAMTREIGLTLKPDGFGPSDHSSFYAKKIPVLHFFTGTHSDYHRPGDDWDKINLAGMQKVVGLMEDMV
;
A
#
# COMPACT_ATOMS: atom_id res chain seq x y z
N VAL A 1 10.95 -9.81 -14.25
CA VAL A 1 10.30 -9.13 -13.13
C VAL A 1 9.16 -8.30 -13.69
N LYS A 2 7.97 -8.36 -13.13
CA LYS A 2 6.76 -7.72 -13.68
C LYS A 2 5.89 -7.23 -12.53
N ASN A 3 5.24 -6.08 -12.68
CA ASN A 3 4.10 -5.75 -11.84
C ASN A 3 2.96 -6.73 -12.14
N VAL A 4 2.18 -7.07 -11.12
CA VAL A 4 0.95 -7.87 -11.26
C VAL A 4 -0.23 -6.96 -11.02
N LEU A 5 -1.17 -6.93 -11.96
CA LEU A 5 -2.33 -6.06 -11.91
C LEU A 5 -3.63 -6.87 -11.89
N ALA A 6 -4.59 -6.38 -11.09
CA ALA A 6 -5.98 -6.80 -11.16
C ALA A 6 -6.86 -5.56 -11.24
N VAL A 7 -8.04 -5.67 -11.85
CA VAL A 7 -8.95 -4.55 -12.09
C VAL A 7 -10.35 -4.93 -11.66
N LEU A 8 -10.99 -4.05 -10.90
CA LEU A 8 -12.43 -4.01 -10.73
C LEU A 8 -12.95 -2.79 -11.48
N GLU A 9 -13.79 -3.02 -12.49
CA GLU A 9 -14.39 -1.93 -13.24
C GLU A 9 -15.44 -1.22 -12.39
N GLY A 10 -15.52 0.11 -12.57
CA GLY A 10 -16.58 0.91 -11.97
C GLY A 10 -17.86 0.89 -12.80
N GLU A 11 -18.96 1.32 -12.18
CA GLU A 11 -20.23 1.52 -12.89
C GLU A 11 -20.80 2.92 -12.65
N GLY A 12 -21.48 3.46 -13.68
CA GLY A 12 -22.11 4.78 -13.62
C GLY A 12 -21.21 5.92 -14.12
N PRO A 13 -21.52 7.16 -13.75
CA PRO A 13 -20.90 8.35 -14.36
C PRO A 13 -19.42 8.56 -13.97
N LEU A 14 -18.95 7.89 -12.92
CA LEU A 14 -17.56 7.99 -12.44
C LEU A 14 -16.71 6.77 -12.83
N ALA A 15 -17.24 5.84 -13.64
CA ALA A 15 -16.58 4.57 -13.97
C ALA A 15 -15.20 4.74 -14.65
N ASP A 16 -14.97 5.86 -15.33
CA ASP A 16 -13.69 6.18 -15.96
C ASP A 16 -12.62 6.71 -14.99
N GLU A 17 -13.03 7.16 -13.80
CA GLU A 17 -12.09 7.54 -12.75
C GLU A 17 -11.45 6.30 -12.13
N THR A 18 -10.16 6.41 -11.80
CA THR A 18 -9.37 5.29 -11.30
C THR A 18 -8.81 5.59 -9.92
N ILE A 19 -9.02 4.66 -8.98
CA ILE A 19 -8.25 4.58 -7.73
C ILE A 19 -7.23 3.45 -7.89
N VAL A 20 -5.95 3.75 -7.64
CA VAL A 20 -4.90 2.74 -7.59
C VAL A 20 -4.67 2.33 -6.14
N VAL A 21 -4.63 1.03 -5.88
CA VAL A 21 -4.20 0.48 -4.58
C VAL A 21 -2.98 -0.39 -4.83
N GLY A 22 -1.91 -0.16 -4.08
CA GLY A 22 -0.64 -0.82 -4.31
C GLY A 22 0.06 -1.33 -3.07
N ALA A 23 0.91 -2.33 -3.29
CA ALA A 23 1.89 -2.85 -2.36
C ALA A 23 3.02 -3.51 -3.16
N HIS A 24 4.26 -3.43 -2.71
CA HIS A 24 5.32 -4.19 -3.38
C HIS A 24 5.34 -5.64 -2.89
N TYR A 25 5.79 -6.55 -3.76
CA TYR A 25 5.84 -7.98 -3.46
C TYR A 25 7.28 -8.56 -3.48
N ASP A 26 8.25 -7.76 -3.88
CA ASP A 26 9.66 -8.10 -3.78
C ASP A 26 10.20 -7.82 -2.38
N HIS A 27 11.33 -8.44 -2.06
CA HIS A 27 12.11 -8.19 -0.85
C HIS A 27 13.58 -8.50 -1.11
N VAL A 28 14.45 -8.28 -0.11
CA VAL A 28 15.93 -8.36 -0.25
C VAL A 28 16.49 -9.79 -0.43
N GLY A 29 15.65 -10.82 -0.45
CA GLY A 29 16.01 -12.19 -0.77
C GLY A 29 17.03 -12.80 0.20
N ARG A 30 18.25 -13.10 -0.25
CA ARG A 30 19.34 -13.62 0.59
C ARG A 30 20.28 -12.52 1.12
N GLY A 31 19.77 -11.30 1.24
CA GLY A 31 20.53 -10.16 1.74
C GLY A 31 21.24 -9.40 0.62
N GLY A 32 22.41 -8.88 0.92
CA GLY A 32 23.15 -7.98 0.02
C GLY A 32 23.09 -6.53 0.49
N ALA A 33 23.10 -5.58 -0.45
CA ALA A 33 23.18 -4.14 -0.14
C ALA A 33 21.98 -3.62 0.67
N GLY A 34 20.79 -4.21 0.48
CA GLY A 34 19.56 -3.85 1.23
C GLY A 34 19.49 -4.45 2.64
N SER A 35 20.31 -5.47 2.95
CA SER A 35 20.24 -6.17 4.23
C SER A 35 20.79 -5.36 5.40
N ARG A 36 20.10 -5.42 6.54
CA ARG A 36 20.58 -4.94 7.84
C ARG A 36 21.21 -6.05 8.70
N SER A 37 21.53 -7.20 8.09
CA SER A 37 22.31 -8.30 8.66
C SER A 37 23.56 -8.55 7.81
N PRO A 38 24.60 -7.70 7.90
CA PRO A 38 25.79 -7.79 7.05
C PRO A 38 26.44 -9.17 7.17
N GLY A 39 26.76 -9.79 6.02
CA GLY A 39 27.37 -11.11 5.96
C GLY A 39 26.42 -12.30 6.15
N SER A 40 25.15 -12.08 6.45
CA SER A 40 24.15 -13.15 6.46
C SER A 40 23.82 -13.59 5.03
N THR A 41 23.71 -14.90 4.84
CA THR A 41 23.21 -15.53 3.60
C THR A 41 21.85 -16.20 3.81
N GLU A 42 21.25 -15.98 4.99
CA GLU A 42 19.94 -16.48 5.31
C GLU A 42 18.86 -15.78 4.45
N ILE A 43 17.74 -16.46 4.26
CA ILE A 43 16.61 -15.87 3.56
C ILE A 43 16.01 -14.78 4.44
N HIS A 44 15.83 -13.59 3.88
CA HIS A 44 15.07 -12.52 4.48
C HIS A 44 13.61 -12.72 4.09
N ASN A 45 12.78 -13.10 5.05
CA ASN A 45 11.40 -13.56 4.79
C ASN A 45 10.46 -12.42 4.40
N GLY A 46 10.68 -11.21 4.94
CA GLY A 46 9.89 -10.03 4.59
C GLY A 46 8.40 -10.16 4.91
N ALA A 47 8.09 -10.76 6.08
CA ALA A 47 6.70 -11.00 6.44
C ALA A 47 5.91 -9.70 6.65
N ASP A 48 6.53 -8.70 7.29
CA ASP A 48 5.94 -7.36 7.36
C ASP A 48 6.34 -6.52 6.15
N ASP A 49 7.59 -6.59 5.71
CA ASP A 49 8.14 -5.86 4.58
C ASP A 49 8.41 -6.77 3.35
N ASN A 50 7.48 -6.94 2.37
CA ASN A 50 6.14 -6.38 2.42
C ASN A 50 5.08 -7.45 2.04
N ALA A 51 5.23 -8.67 2.57
CA ALA A 51 4.18 -9.67 2.39
C ALA A 51 2.88 -9.23 3.09
N SER A 52 2.95 -8.43 4.18
CA SER A 52 1.79 -7.87 4.86
C SER A 52 0.96 -6.97 3.94
N GLY A 53 1.60 -6.04 3.23
CA GLY A 53 0.93 -5.17 2.26
C GLY A 53 0.37 -5.95 1.08
N THR A 54 1.12 -6.91 0.55
CA THR A 54 0.67 -7.75 -0.56
C THR A 54 -0.54 -8.61 -0.19
N VAL A 55 -0.56 -9.21 1.00
CA VAL A 55 -1.72 -9.99 1.49
C VAL A 55 -2.91 -9.07 1.75
N ALA A 56 -2.69 -7.89 2.34
CA ALA A 56 -3.74 -6.90 2.54
C ALA A 56 -4.36 -6.45 1.20
N LEU A 57 -3.54 -6.25 0.16
CA LEU A 57 -3.98 -5.92 -1.21
C LEU A 57 -4.89 -7.01 -1.79
N ILE A 58 -4.49 -8.28 -1.66
CA ILE A 58 -5.26 -9.44 -2.14
C ILE A 58 -6.59 -9.55 -1.39
N GLU A 59 -6.58 -9.40 -0.06
CA GLU A 59 -7.79 -9.48 0.75
C GLU A 59 -8.75 -8.33 0.46
N LEU A 60 -8.24 -7.11 0.28
CA LEU A 60 -9.05 -5.96 -0.14
C LEU A 60 -9.69 -6.21 -1.50
N ALA A 61 -8.93 -6.70 -2.48
CA ALA A 61 -9.47 -7.03 -3.80
C ALA A 61 -10.59 -8.08 -3.72
N ARG A 62 -10.39 -9.12 -2.89
CA ARG A 62 -11.40 -10.16 -2.65
C ARG A 62 -12.68 -9.59 -2.04
N ARG A 63 -12.56 -8.71 -1.02
CA ARG A 63 -13.72 -8.07 -0.36
C ARG A 63 -14.50 -7.20 -1.32
N LEU A 64 -13.81 -6.32 -2.04
CA LEU A 64 -14.44 -5.40 -2.99
C LEU A 64 -15.11 -6.15 -4.15
N ALA A 65 -14.48 -7.23 -4.66
CA ALA A 65 -15.08 -8.08 -5.70
C ALA A 65 -16.31 -8.88 -5.23
N SER A 66 -16.45 -9.07 -3.91
CA SER A 66 -17.58 -9.82 -3.33
C SER A 66 -18.78 -8.91 -2.98
N ARG A 67 -18.71 -7.61 -3.27
CA ARG A 67 -19.81 -6.67 -2.97
C ARG A 67 -20.99 -6.92 -3.91
N GLU A 68 -22.19 -6.85 -3.37
CA GLU A 68 -23.43 -6.95 -4.17
C GLU A 68 -23.61 -5.77 -5.13
N LYS A 69 -23.12 -4.60 -4.74
CA LYS A 69 -23.18 -3.38 -5.56
C LYS A 69 -21.81 -3.08 -6.14
N PRO A 70 -21.75 -2.79 -7.44
CA PRO A 70 -20.49 -2.37 -8.07
C PRO A 70 -20.00 -1.06 -7.47
N LEU A 71 -18.69 -0.85 -7.59
CA LEU A 71 -18.05 0.40 -7.20
C LEU A 71 -18.38 1.50 -8.22
N PRO A 72 -18.48 2.77 -7.79
CA PRO A 72 -18.71 3.86 -8.73
C PRO A 72 -17.49 4.17 -9.61
N ARG A 73 -16.29 3.77 -9.19
CA ARG A 73 -15.01 4.02 -9.86
C ARG A 73 -14.26 2.72 -10.11
N ARG A 74 -13.42 2.73 -11.13
CA ARG A 74 -12.45 1.65 -11.36
C ARG A 74 -11.45 1.59 -10.24
N VAL A 75 -11.15 0.38 -9.77
CA VAL A 75 -10.05 0.12 -8.83
C VAL A 75 -9.00 -0.75 -9.51
N VAL A 76 -7.76 -0.25 -9.52
CA VAL A 76 -6.60 -1.00 -10.05
C VAL A 76 -5.73 -1.41 -8.87
N PHE A 77 -5.64 -2.71 -8.63
CA PHE A 77 -4.76 -3.30 -7.65
C PHE A 77 -3.42 -3.60 -8.30
N ILE A 78 -2.33 -3.18 -7.70
CA ILE A 78 -0.99 -3.39 -8.26
C ILE A 78 -0.06 -3.96 -7.19
N ALA A 79 0.41 -5.20 -7.41
CA ALA A 79 1.57 -5.70 -6.70
C ALA A 79 2.82 -5.24 -7.48
N PHE A 80 3.55 -4.28 -6.91
CA PHE A 80 4.74 -3.72 -7.53
C PHE A 80 5.94 -4.63 -7.36
N THR A 81 6.85 -4.58 -8.32
CA THR A 81 8.12 -5.28 -8.29
C THR A 81 9.28 -4.31 -8.14
N ALA A 82 10.39 -4.79 -7.60
CA ALA A 82 11.65 -4.06 -7.52
C ALA A 82 11.52 -2.68 -6.83
N GLU A 83 10.71 -2.61 -5.79
CA GLU A 83 10.62 -1.48 -4.87
C GLU A 83 11.95 -1.31 -4.14
N GLU A 84 12.48 -2.40 -3.58
CA GLU A 84 13.74 -2.49 -2.86
C GLU A 84 14.99 -2.12 -3.70
N LEU A 85 14.81 -2.06 -5.01
CA LEU A 85 15.84 -1.64 -5.97
C LEU A 85 15.67 -0.17 -6.42
N GLY A 86 14.80 0.59 -5.76
CA GLY A 86 14.55 2.01 -6.02
C GLY A 86 13.29 2.27 -6.82
N LEU A 87 12.15 1.71 -6.42
CA LEU A 87 10.80 1.99 -6.93
C LEU A 87 10.60 1.70 -8.43
N ILE A 88 11.40 0.77 -9.00
CA ILE A 88 11.43 0.52 -10.45
C ILE A 88 10.05 0.12 -10.98
N GLY A 89 9.29 -0.67 -10.22
CA GLY A 89 7.96 -1.13 -10.62
C GLY A 89 6.95 -0.02 -10.72
N SER A 90 6.85 0.82 -9.72
CA SER A 90 5.92 1.96 -9.72
C SER A 90 6.33 3.06 -10.69
N GLU A 91 7.63 3.37 -10.84
CA GLU A 91 8.13 4.28 -11.86
C GLU A 91 7.78 3.78 -13.27
N LYS A 92 7.94 2.48 -13.51
CA LYS A 92 7.56 1.88 -14.80
C LYS A 92 6.05 2.02 -15.05
N TYR A 93 5.22 1.78 -14.04
CA TYR A 93 3.78 1.92 -14.19
C TYR A 93 3.37 3.36 -14.52
N VAL A 94 3.85 4.36 -13.76
CA VAL A 94 3.48 5.76 -14.02
C VAL A 94 4.07 6.32 -15.31
N SER A 95 5.10 5.70 -15.89
CA SER A 95 5.65 6.06 -17.19
C SER A 95 4.92 5.41 -18.36
N GLN A 96 4.29 4.26 -18.15
CA GLN A 96 3.54 3.49 -19.14
C GLN A 96 2.30 2.87 -18.48
N PRO A 97 1.33 3.69 -18.07
CA PRO A 97 0.17 3.23 -17.32
C PRO A 97 -0.78 2.45 -18.22
N VAL A 98 -1.50 1.47 -17.63
CA VAL A 98 -2.55 0.70 -18.32
C VAL A 98 -3.80 1.56 -18.54
N PHE A 99 -4.09 2.46 -17.61
CA PHE A 99 -5.17 3.43 -17.71
C PHE A 99 -4.58 4.84 -17.65
N PRO A 100 -5.22 5.84 -18.30
CA PRO A 100 -4.72 7.21 -18.33
C PRO A 100 -4.50 7.79 -16.92
N LEU A 101 -3.29 8.32 -16.66
CA LEU A 101 -2.98 8.88 -15.33
C LEU A 101 -3.84 10.08 -14.98
N GLU A 102 -4.27 10.85 -15.97
CA GLU A 102 -5.18 11.99 -15.78
C GLU A 102 -6.58 11.58 -15.27
N LYS A 103 -6.91 10.28 -15.35
CA LYS A 103 -8.11 9.69 -14.77
C LYS A 103 -7.86 9.05 -13.40
N THR A 104 -6.60 8.97 -12.96
CA THR A 104 -6.25 8.45 -11.65
C THR A 104 -6.42 9.55 -10.60
N ILE A 105 -7.45 9.41 -9.76
CA ILE A 105 -7.82 10.43 -8.77
C ILE A 105 -7.08 10.26 -7.43
N ALA A 106 -6.63 9.04 -7.13
CA ALA A 106 -5.89 8.74 -5.92
C ALA A 106 -5.04 7.47 -6.07
N MET A 107 -3.95 7.38 -5.29
CA MET A 107 -3.19 6.15 -5.10
C MET A 107 -2.99 5.88 -3.61
N TYR A 108 -3.37 4.70 -3.17
CA TYR A 108 -3.23 4.21 -1.80
C TYR A 108 -2.19 3.10 -1.75
N ASN A 109 -1.16 3.31 -0.94
CA ASN A 109 -0.03 2.39 -0.81
C ASN A 109 0.00 1.73 0.56
N MET A 110 0.16 0.42 0.60
CA MET A 110 0.31 -0.36 1.82
C MET A 110 1.72 -0.95 1.88
N ASP A 111 2.49 -0.53 2.88
CA ASP A 111 3.83 -1.03 3.06
C ASP A 111 4.10 -1.18 4.56
N MET A 112 4.50 -2.39 4.97
CA MET A 112 4.65 -2.76 6.38
C MET A 112 3.40 -2.46 7.21
N VAL A 113 2.27 -3.07 6.86
CA VAL A 113 0.99 -2.90 7.55
C VAL A 113 0.65 -4.05 8.52
N GLY A 114 1.59 -4.98 8.70
CA GLY A 114 1.39 -6.19 9.48
C GLY A 114 1.67 -6.08 10.97
N ARG A 115 2.29 -5.00 11.45
CA ARG A 115 2.66 -4.87 12.87
C ARG A 115 1.99 -3.67 13.54
N LEU A 116 0.69 -3.48 13.29
CA LEU A 116 -0.08 -2.43 13.97
C LEU A 116 0.00 -2.59 15.49
N ARG A 117 0.46 -1.53 16.15
CA ARG A 117 0.51 -1.39 17.61
C ARG A 117 -0.56 -0.41 18.04
N GLU A 118 -0.18 0.74 18.57
CA GLU A 118 -1.11 1.77 19.04
C GLU A 118 -1.64 2.66 17.91
N LYS A 119 -0.79 2.92 16.90
CA LYS A 119 -1.10 3.90 15.84
C LYS A 119 -0.65 3.41 14.47
N LEU A 120 -1.48 3.69 13.49
CA LEU A 120 -1.17 3.62 12.08
C LEU A 120 -0.64 4.99 11.62
N THR A 121 0.52 5.02 10.98
CA THR A 121 1.02 6.23 10.33
C THR A 121 0.47 6.32 8.93
N VAL A 122 -0.12 7.46 8.59
CA VAL A 122 -0.64 7.74 7.24
C VAL A 122 0.05 9.00 6.72
N PHE A 123 0.86 8.83 5.67
CA PHE A 123 1.49 9.92 4.93
C PHE A 123 0.59 10.36 3.78
N GLY A 124 0.82 11.58 3.29
CA GLY A 124 0.13 12.10 2.11
C GLY A 124 -1.20 12.78 2.40
N ILE A 125 -1.58 12.94 3.67
CA ILE A 125 -2.88 13.57 4.00
C ILE A 125 -2.99 15.04 3.56
N GLY A 126 -1.89 15.67 3.19
CA GLY A 126 -1.85 17.02 2.61
C GLY A 126 -1.95 17.04 1.09
N THR A 127 -1.98 15.88 0.43
CA THR A 127 -2.00 15.78 -1.04
C THR A 127 -3.40 15.94 -1.65
N SER A 128 -4.45 15.83 -0.82
CA SER A 128 -5.84 16.15 -1.13
C SER A 128 -6.51 16.85 0.05
N PRO A 129 -7.38 17.83 -0.19
CA PRO A 129 -8.11 18.50 0.89
C PRO A 129 -9.08 17.59 1.65
N LEU A 130 -9.47 16.45 1.07
CA LEU A 130 -10.42 15.49 1.66
C LEU A 130 -9.74 14.46 2.56
N PHE A 131 -8.50 14.09 2.30
CA PHE A 131 -7.85 12.92 2.90
C PHE A 131 -7.76 12.96 4.42
N LYS A 132 -7.49 14.14 4.99
CA LYS A 132 -7.34 14.24 6.45
C LYS A 132 -8.63 13.86 7.18
N ASP A 133 -9.76 14.37 6.72
CA ASP A 133 -11.04 14.14 7.38
C ASP A 133 -11.54 12.72 7.11
N GLU A 134 -11.48 12.25 5.85
CA GLU A 134 -11.87 10.89 5.47
C GLU A 134 -11.07 9.82 6.24
N VAL A 135 -9.73 9.92 6.25
CA VAL A 135 -8.88 8.98 6.99
C VAL A 135 -9.21 8.99 8.49
N SER A 136 -9.45 10.18 9.07
CA SER A 136 -9.75 10.31 10.49
C SER A 136 -11.10 9.69 10.86
N ASP A 137 -12.13 9.95 10.05
CA ASP A 137 -13.48 9.46 10.28
C ASP A 137 -13.55 7.93 10.16
N PHE A 138 -12.97 7.36 9.10
CA PHE A 138 -12.95 5.91 8.90
C PHE A 138 -12.06 5.20 9.93
N ALA A 139 -10.90 5.77 10.30
CA ALA A 139 -10.06 5.17 11.33
C ALA A 139 -10.75 5.16 12.70
N MET A 140 -11.55 6.17 13.02
CA MET A 140 -12.33 6.21 14.25
C MET A 140 -13.36 5.07 14.30
N THR A 141 -14.06 4.78 13.19
CA THR A 141 -15.02 3.66 13.12
C THR A 141 -14.35 2.29 13.27
N ARG A 142 -13.06 2.19 12.95
CA ARG A 142 -12.23 0.99 13.06
C ARG A 142 -11.42 0.91 14.35
N GLU A 143 -11.55 1.90 15.24
CA GLU A 143 -10.75 2.00 16.47
C GLU A 143 -9.24 1.94 16.20
N ILE A 144 -8.78 2.69 15.20
CA ILE A 144 -7.38 2.81 14.84
C ILE A 144 -6.86 4.17 15.30
N GLY A 145 -5.85 4.17 16.18
CA GLY A 145 -5.09 5.39 16.48
C GLY A 145 -4.27 5.82 15.27
N LEU A 146 -4.17 7.13 15.01
CA LEU A 146 -3.49 7.67 13.85
C LEU A 146 -2.28 8.53 14.22
N THR A 147 -1.28 8.51 13.33
CA THR A 147 -0.24 9.52 13.18
C THR A 147 -0.30 10.04 11.75
N LEU A 148 -0.75 11.27 11.56
CA LEU A 148 -0.97 11.88 10.25
C LEU A 148 0.25 12.70 9.81
N LYS A 149 0.70 12.50 8.56
CA LYS A 149 1.82 13.19 7.93
C LYS A 149 1.36 13.81 6.61
N PRO A 150 1.58 15.12 6.39
CA PRO A 150 1.05 15.80 5.21
C PRO A 150 1.81 15.47 3.91
N ASP A 151 3.09 15.12 3.99
CA ASP A 151 3.96 14.93 2.84
C ASP A 151 3.55 13.71 2.00
N GLY A 152 3.52 13.89 0.70
CA GLY A 152 3.25 12.82 -0.27
C GLY A 152 4.50 12.12 -0.79
N PHE A 153 5.70 12.61 -0.49
CA PHE A 153 6.94 11.87 -0.76
C PHE A 153 7.33 11.00 0.42
N GLY A 154 7.93 9.86 0.12
CA GLY A 154 8.43 8.91 1.09
C GLY A 154 9.16 7.74 0.40
N PRO A 155 9.73 6.82 1.19
CA PRO A 155 10.55 5.73 0.66
C PRO A 155 9.71 4.51 0.24
N SER A 156 8.65 4.71 -0.54
CA SER A 156 7.84 3.61 -1.08
C SER A 156 7.09 4.05 -2.35
N ASP A 157 6.38 3.14 -3.01
CA ASP A 157 5.79 3.26 -4.35
C ASP A 157 4.86 4.45 -4.58
N HIS A 158 4.21 4.98 -3.51
CA HIS A 158 3.37 6.18 -3.58
C HIS A 158 4.14 7.40 -4.12
N SER A 159 5.44 7.47 -3.88
CA SER A 159 6.28 8.59 -4.33
C SER A 159 6.32 8.73 -5.85
N SER A 160 6.30 7.61 -6.59
CA SER A 160 6.25 7.61 -8.06
C SER A 160 4.96 8.26 -8.59
N PHE A 161 3.84 8.04 -7.90
CA PHE A 161 2.55 8.64 -8.27
C PHE A 161 2.48 10.12 -7.86
N TYR A 162 2.96 10.46 -6.66
CA TYR A 162 2.99 11.84 -6.20
C TYR A 162 3.88 12.72 -7.11
N ALA A 163 4.99 12.19 -7.61
CA ALA A 163 5.82 12.87 -8.60
C ALA A 163 5.06 13.19 -9.91
N LYS A 164 3.97 12.47 -10.20
CA LYS A 164 3.03 12.74 -11.31
C LYS A 164 1.84 13.61 -10.90
N LYS A 165 1.86 14.20 -9.70
CA LYS A 165 0.81 15.05 -9.14
C LYS A 165 -0.51 14.31 -8.86
N ILE A 166 -0.47 13.00 -8.69
CA ILE A 166 -1.60 12.21 -8.23
C ILE A 166 -1.64 12.29 -6.71
N PRO A 167 -2.81 12.56 -6.09
CA PRO A 167 -2.96 12.49 -4.64
C PRO A 167 -2.65 11.10 -4.12
N VAL A 168 -1.91 11.01 -3.00
CA VAL A 168 -1.47 9.72 -2.47
C VAL A 168 -1.72 9.61 -0.97
N LEU A 169 -1.98 8.39 -0.51
CA LEU A 169 -1.88 7.99 0.88
C LEU A 169 -0.94 6.80 1.00
N HIS A 170 -0.10 6.81 2.03
CA HIS A 170 0.78 5.69 2.34
C HIS A 170 0.56 5.25 3.79
N PHE A 171 0.16 4.00 3.96
CA PHE A 171 -0.19 3.37 5.23
C PHE A 171 0.97 2.52 5.72
N PHE A 172 1.37 2.76 6.98
CA PHE A 172 2.60 2.21 7.54
C PHE A 172 2.46 1.99 9.06
N THR A 173 2.82 0.82 9.56
CA THR A 173 2.73 0.52 11.02
C THR A 173 4.00 0.83 11.80
N GLY A 174 5.01 1.34 11.14
CA GLY A 174 6.28 1.74 11.75
C GLY A 174 7.39 0.68 11.57
N THR A 175 8.63 1.13 11.67
CA THR A 175 9.80 0.26 11.63
C THR A 175 9.91 -0.59 12.92
N HIS A 176 10.62 -1.71 12.79
CA HIS A 176 10.90 -2.64 13.89
C HIS A 176 12.33 -3.19 13.77
N SER A 177 12.79 -3.90 14.81
CA SER A 177 14.16 -4.44 14.88
C SER A 177 14.49 -5.47 13.80
N ASP A 178 13.48 -6.11 13.22
CA ASP A 178 13.63 -7.16 12.22
C ASP A 178 13.64 -6.62 10.77
N TYR A 179 13.38 -5.30 10.58
CA TYR A 179 13.35 -4.66 9.26
C TYR A 179 14.61 -4.94 8.44
N HIS A 180 14.44 -5.47 7.23
CA HIS A 180 15.51 -5.92 6.34
C HIS A 180 16.45 -6.98 6.97
N ARG A 181 15.89 -7.84 7.81
CA ARG A 181 16.62 -8.95 8.47
C ARG A 181 15.90 -10.28 8.26
N PRO A 182 16.64 -11.42 8.39
CA PRO A 182 16.02 -12.76 8.29
C PRO A 182 14.87 -12.99 9.26
N GLY A 183 14.89 -12.32 10.41
CA GLY A 183 13.89 -12.48 11.47
C GLY A 183 12.58 -11.72 11.25
N ASP A 184 12.32 -11.12 10.08
CA ASP A 184 10.99 -10.60 9.76
C ASP A 184 10.06 -11.72 9.34
N ASP A 185 9.57 -12.45 10.36
CA ASP A 185 8.80 -13.68 10.25
C ASP A 185 7.31 -13.48 10.49
N TRP A 186 6.51 -14.41 9.94
CA TRP A 186 5.06 -14.37 9.93
C TRP A 186 4.42 -14.46 11.34
N ASP A 187 5.07 -15.14 12.29
CA ASP A 187 4.60 -15.29 13.67
C ASP A 187 4.58 -13.97 14.45
N LYS A 188 5.23 -12.94 13.93
CA LYS A 188 5.27 -11.59 14.49
C LYS A 188 4.19 -10.65 13.95
N ILE A 189 3.37 -11.13 13.01
CA ILE A 189 2.32 -10.33 12.37
C ILE A 189 1.10 -10.23 13.29
N ASN A 190 0.59 -9.01 13.45
CA ASN A 190 -0.67 -8.72 14.14
C ASN A 190 -1.84 -8.85 13.17
N LEU A 191 -2.37 -10.06 13.00
CA LEU A 191 -3.48 -10.32 12.07
C LEU A 191 -4.73 -9.49 12.38
N ALA A 192 -5.06 -9.29 13.66
CA ALA A 192 -6.21 -8.47 14.06
C ALA A 192 -5.99 -6.98 13.67
N GLY A 193 -4.77 -6.49 13.82
CA GLY A 193 -4.39 -5.15 13.36
C GLY A 193 -4.47 -5.02 11.84
N MET A 194 -3.98 -6.00 11.09
CA MET A 194 -4.08 -6.02 9.62
C MET A 194 -5.54 -6.00 9.15
N GLN A 195 -6.42 -6.77 9.80
CA GLN A 195 -7.85 -6.75 9.46
C GLN A 195 -8.47 -5.36 9.62
N LYS A 196 -8.08 -4.61 10.66
CA LYS A 196 -8.50 -3.22 10.84
C LYS A 196 -7.99 -2.32 9.70
N VAL A 197 -6.71 -2.47 9.31
CA VAL A 197 -6.12 -1.70 8.20
C VAL A 197 -6.82 -2.01 6.88
N VAL A 198 -7.08 -3.30 6.57
CA VAL A 198 -7.82 -3.69 5.36
C VAL A 198 -9.25 -3.10 5.39
N GLY A 199 -9.91 -3.12 6.56
CA GLY A 199 -11.22 -2.50 6.73
C GLY A 199 -11.19 -0.98 6.49
N LEU A 200 -10.18 -0.28 6.98
CA LEU A 200 -9.98 1.15 6.69
C LEU A 200 -9.80 1.38 5.19
N MET A 201 -8.98 0.57 4.53
CA MET A 201 -8.78 0.65 3.07
C MET A 201 -10.06 0.40 2.28
N GLU A 202 -10.90 -0.54 2.76
CA GLU A 202 -12.21 -0.83 2.15
C GLU A 202 -13.19 0.35 2.26
N ASP A 203 -13.13 1.11 3.35
CA ASP A 203 -13.94 2.32 3.55
C ASP A 203 -13.43 3.50 2.68
N MET A 204 -12.11 3.53 2.37
CA MET A 204 -11.46 4.58 1.57
C MET A 204 -11.66 4.42 0.06
N VAL A 205 -12.00 3.23 -0.42
CA VAL A 205 -12.21 2.92 -1.84
C VAL A 205 -13.67 3.02 -2.22
#